data_f0df5d4ed61cfc8dc012cc575b2dce83
#
_entry.id   f0df5d4ed61cfc8dc012cc575b2dce83
#
_cell.length_a   1.000
_cell.length_b   1.000
_cell.length_c   1.000
_cell.angle_alpha   90.00
_cell.angle_beta   90.00
_cell.angle_gamma   90.00
#
_symmetry.space_group_name_H-M   'P 1'
#
loop_
_entity.id
_entity.type
_entity.pdbx_description
1 polymer ?
#
loop_
_entity_poly.entity_id
_entity_poly.type
_entity_poly.pdbx_seq_one_letter_code
_entity_poly.pdbx_strand_id
1 'polypeptide(L)'
;MIYDYEVTTGKGETLSLSEFKGKVVLIVNTATGCGFTPQYEPLEKLYKDYHEKGLEILDIPCNQFGAQAPGTDEEIHEFCTLHYNTTFPQMKKSDVNGENELPLYTYLKSQKGFEGFEEHEFKSLLEKMFSEADPDWASKPDIKWNFTKFVVDREGNVVARFEPTADICKIEECIKALL
;
A
#
# COMPACT_ATOMS: atom_id res chain seq x y z
N MET A 1 15.28 -9.24 0.86
CA MET A 1 13.88 -9.79 0.89
C MET A 1 13.08 -9.07 1.96
N ILE A 2 11.78 -9.06 1.87
CA ILE A 2 10.97 -8.37 2.90
C ILE A 2 11.11 -8.99 4.30
N TYR A 3 11.54 -10.24 4.39
CA TYR A 3 11.65 -10.97 5.66
C TYR A 3 12.70 -10.42 6.64
N ASP A 4 13.53 -9.49 6.18
CA ASP A 4 14.55 -8.83 7.00
C ASP A 4 14.00 -7.58 7.72
N TYR A 5 12.70 -7.29 7.53
CA TYR A 5 12.04 -6.08 8.04
C TYR A 5 10.96 -6.40 9.06
N GLU A 6 10.70 -5.41 9.90
CA GLU A 6 9.63 -5.43 10.89
C GLU A 6 8.74 -4.20 10.71
N VAL A 7 7.50 -4.33 11.11
CA VAL A 7 6.53 -3.22 11.19
C VAL A 7 5.86 -3.24 12.57
N THR A 8 5.22 -2.15 12.92
CA THR A 8 4.42 -2.06 14.15
C THR A 8 2.95 -2.21 13.77
N THR A 9 2.22 -3.08 14.47
CA THR A 9 0.77 -3.22 14.29
C THR A 9 0.02 -2.00 14.82
N GLY A 10 -1.23 -1.81 14.42
CA GLY A 10 -2.09 -0.75 14.94
C GLY A 10 -2.30 -0.81 16.45
N LYS A 11 -2.02 -1.94 17.07
CA LYS A 11 -2.06 -2.15 18.53
C LYS A 11 -0.72 -1.87 19.22
N GLY A 12 0.32 -1.51 18.46
CA GLY A 12 1.64 -1.20 19.01
C GLY A 12 2.58 -2.39 19.17
N GLU A 13 2.22 -3.55 18.64
CA GLU A 13 3.04 -4.76 18.69
C GLU A 13 4.03 -4.80 17.51
N THR A 14 5.22 -5.34 17.72
CA THR A 14 6.19 -5.57 16.64
C THR A 14 5.81 -6.82 15.86
N LEU A 15 5.74 -6.71 14.53
CA LEU A 15 5.46 -7.80 13.61
C LEU A 15 6.64 -7.99 12.66
N SER A 16 7.29 -9.14 12.73
CA SER A 16 8.32 -9.51 11.76
C SER A 16 7.68 -9.99 10.45
N LEU A 17 8.14 -9.45 9.33
CA LEU A 17 7.63 -9.89 8.02
C LEU A 17 8.07 -11.31 7.65
N SER A 18 8.99 -11.89 8.42
CA SER A 18 9.33 -13.31 8.29
C SER A 18 8.17 -14.26 8.61
N GLU A 19 7.14 -13.78 9.32
CA GLU A 19 5.91 -14.54 9.60
C GLU A 19 5.09 -14.81 8.33
N PHE A 20 5.34 -14.06 7.27
CA PHE A 20 4.66 -14.22 5.98
C PHE A 20 5.41 -15.09 4.96
N LYS A 21 6.45 -15.82 5.41
CA LYS A 21 7.15 -16.78 4.52
C LYS A 21 6.17 -17.77 3.91
N GLY A 22 6.27 -17.96 2.60
CA GLY A 22 5.38 -18.83 1.83
C GLY A 22 4.04 -18.22 1.47
N LYS A 23 3.78 -16.95 1.83
CA LYS A 23 2.57 -16.21 1.46
C LYS A 23 2.87 -15.16 0.39
N VAL A 24 1.88 -14.88 -0.44
CA VAL A 24 1.88 -13.69 -1.30
C VAL A 24 1.44 -12.51 -0.44
N VAL A 25 2.16 -11.39 -0.46
CA VAL A 25 1.85 -10.23 0.37
C VAL A 25 1.58 -9.01 -0.50
N LEU A 26 0.44 -8.37 -0.28
CA LEU A 26 0.12 -7.07 -0.85
C LEU A 26 0.34 -6.00 0.23
N ILE A 27 1.25 -5.08 -0.02
CA ILE A 27 1.56 -3.97 0.90
C ILE A 27 1.00 -2.69 0.31
N VAL A 28 0.18 -1.98 1.06
CA VAL A 28 -0.51 -0.78 0.57
C VAL A 28 -0.46 0.34 1.62
N ASN A 29 -0.14 1.56 1.19
CA ASN A 29 -0.27 2.76 2.02
C ASN A 29 -1.64 3.37 1.80
N THR A 30 -2.37 3.62 2.87
CA THR A 30 -3.80 3.94 2.83
C THR A 30 -4.13 5.28 3.49
N ALA A 31 -5.34 5.75 3.23
CA ALA A 31 -5.89 6.94 3.84
C ALA A 31 -7.42 6.86 3.91
N THR A 32 -8.01 7.55 4.88
CA THR A 32 -9.46 7.53 5.12
C THR A 32 -10.21 8.67 4.43
N GLY A 33 -9.52 9.70 3.97
CA GLY A 33 -10.10 10.89 3.36
C GLY A 33 -9.64 11.18 1.92
N CYS A 34 -9.24 10.15 1.18
CA CYS A 34 -8.73 10.25 -0.18
C CYS A 34 -9.82 9.93 -1.22
N GLY A 35 -9.69 10.49 -2.44
CA GLY A 35 -10.53 10.09 -3.57
C GLY A 35 -10.42 8.60 -3.93
N PHE A 36 -9.29 7.97 -3.58
CA PHE A 36 -9.08 6.53 -3.75
C PHE A 36 -9.50 5.68 -2.55
N THR A 37 -9.97 6.26 -1.45
CA THR A 37 -10.40 5.52 -0.25
C THR A 37 -11.44 4.42 -0.55
N PRO A 38 -12.36 4.56 -1.53
CA PRO A 38 -13.23 3.46 -1.93
C PRO A 38 -12.52 2.17 -2.38
N GLN A 39 -11.22 2.22 -2.65
CA GLN A 39 -10.42 1.02 -2.96
C GLN A 39 -10.31 0.04 -1.79
N TYR A 40 -10.65 0.45 -0.57
CA TYR A 40 -10.78 -0.50 0.55
C TYR A 40 -11.77 -1.64 0.24
N GLU A 41 -12.85 -1.36 -0.49
CA GLU A 41 -13.84 -2.37 -0.86
C GLU A 41 -13.25 -3.49 -1.73
N PRO A 42 -12.64 -3.21 -2.89
CA PRO A 42 -12.02 -4.27 -3.68
C PRO A 42 -10.80 -4.91 -2.99
N LEU A 43 -10.07 -4.20 -2.13
CA LEU A 43 -8.98 -4.78 -1.34
C LEU A 43 -9.51 -5.82 -0.35
N GLU A 44 -10.60 -5.52 0.36
CA GLU A 44 -11.23 -6.48 1.27
C GLU A 44 -11.80 -7.69 0.51
N LYS A 45 -12.34 -7.45 -0.68
CA LYS A 45 -12.80 -8.55 -1.54
C LYS A 45 -11.64 -9.48 -1.93
N LEU A 46 -10.49 -8.93 -2.35
CA LEU A 46 -9.29 -9.73 -2.63
C LEU A 46 -8.87 -10.54 -1.40
N TYR A 47 -8.87 -9.93 -0.23
CA TYR A 47 -8.51 -10.60 1.00
C TYR A 47 -9.43 -11.77 1.30
N LYS A 48 -10.74 -11.58 1.22
CA LYS A 48 -11.73 -12.66 1.44
C LYS A 48 -11.60 -13.80 0.43
N ASP A 49 -11.35 -13.47 -0.84
CA ASP A 49 -11.30 -14.46 -1.91
C ASP A 49 -10.01 -15.30 -1.89
N TYR A 50 -8.89 -14.72 -1.39
CA TYR A 50 -7.57 -15.34 -1.54
C TYR A 50 -6.79 -15.55 -0.24
N HIS A 51 -7.24 -15.05 0.90
CA HIS A 51 -6.52 -15.21 2.17
C HIS A 51 -6.28 -16.69 2.49
N GLU A 52 -7.30 -17.54 2.38
CA GLU A 52 -7.19 -18.98 2.63
C GLU A 52 -6.28 -19.69 1.60
N LYS A 53 -6.00 -19.05 0.47
CA LYS A 53 -5.09 -19.53 -0.56
C LYS A 53 -3.66 -19.06 -0.40
N GLY A 54 -3.40 -18.22 0.60
CA GLY A 54 -2.06 -17.74 0.93
C GLY A 54 -1.81 -16.26 0.64
N LEU A 55 -2.85 -15.44 0.41
CA LEU A 55 -2.69 -13.99 0.33
C LEU A 55 -2.71 -13.35 1.71
N GLU A 56 -1.79 -12.41 1.93
CA GLU A 56 -1.85 -11.48 3.06
C GLU A 56 -1.86 -10.04 2.55
N ILE A 57 -2.56 -9.15 3.26
CA ILE A 57 -2.59 -7.72 2.95
C ILE A 57 -2.10 -6.95 4.19
N LEU A 58 -1.09 -6.10 4.01
CA LEU A 58 -0.60 -5.19 5.03
C LEU A 58 -1.08 -3.78 4.71
N ASP A 59 -2.01 -3.30 5.50
CA ASP A 59 -2.55 -1.94 5.45
C ASP A 59 -1.69 -1.01 6.31
N ILE A 60 -0.98 -0.07 5.69
CA ILE A 60 -0.13 0.90 6.37
C ILE A 60 -0.70 2.30 6.17
N PRO A 61 -1.52 2.82 7.09
CA PRO A 61 -2.03 4.18 6.99
C PRO A 61 -0.89 5.21 6.94
N CYS A 62 -1.03 6.22 6.10
CA CYS A 62 -0.02 7.27 5.92
C CYS A 62 -0.69 8.62 5.75
N ASN A 63 -0.22 9.63 6.50
CA ASN A 63 -0.79 10.99 6.48
C ASN A 63 0.00 11.98 5.61
N GLN A 64 0.99 11.51 4.85
CA GLN A 64 1.89 12.37 4.07
C GLN A 64 1.27 12.97 2.80
N PHE A 65 0.16 12.40 2.32
CA PHE A 65 -0.46 12.80 1.05
C PHE A 65 -1.74 13.57 1.29
N GLY A 66 -1.63 14.90 1.32
CA GLY A 66 -2.74 15.81 1.55
C GLY A 66 -3.34 15.75 2.95
N ALA A 67 -2.61 15.19 3.94
CA ALA A 67 -3.12 14.95 5.29
C ALA A 67 -4.47 14.21 5.30
N GLN A 68 -4.61 13.19 4.45
CA GLN A 68 -5.87 12.47 4.21
C GLN A 68 -6.05 11.23 5.10
N ALA A 69 -5.12 10.99 6.03
CA ALA A 69 -5.23 9.97 7.07
C ALA A 69 -5.06 10.60 8.47
N PRO A 70 -5.88 11.60 8.84
CA PRO A 70 -5.83 12.21 10.17
C PRO A 70 -6.37 11.24 11.21
N GLY A 71 -6.12 11.53 12.48
CA GLY A 71 -6.60 10.72 13.58
C GLY A 71 -5.61 9.67 14.06
N THR A 72 -6.01 8.96 15.09
CA THR A 72 -5.24 7.88 15.70
C THR A 72 -5.36 6.58 14.91
N ASP A 73 -4.48 5.61 15.19
CA ASP A 73 -4.59 4.27 14.62
C ASP A 73 -5.94 3.61 14.95
N GLU A 74 -6.47 3.86 16.14
CA GLU A 74 -7.77 3.36 16.59
C GLU A 74 -8.92 3.97 15.80
N GLU A 75 -8.90 5.30 15.59
CA GLU A 75 -9.91 6.01 14.81
C GLU A 75 -9.90 5.56 13.34
N ILE A 76 -8.73 5.34 12.77
CA ILE A 76 -8.58 4.82 11.41
C ILE A 76 -9.14 3.39 11.32
N HIS A 77 -8.83 2.54 12.29
CA HIS A 77 -9.36 1.17 12.35
C HIS A 77 -10.89 1.17 12.44
N GLU A 78 -11.45 2.00 13.30
CA GLU A 78 -12.90 2.15 13.45
C GLU A 78 -13.55 2.59 12.14
N PHE A 79 -12.98 3.59 11.46
CA PHE A 79 -13.45 4.04 10.16
C PHE A 79 -13.49 2.91 9.14
N CYS A 80 -12.40 2.18 8.99
CA CYS A 80 -12.30 1.08 8.03
C CYS A 80 -13.29 -0.06 8.32
N THR A 81 -13.46 -0.39 9.60
CA THR A 81 -14.40 -1.42 10.03
C THR A 81 -15.84 -1.01 9.76
N LEU A 82 -16.22 0.22 10.11
CA LEU A 82 -17.61 0.72 9.94
C LEU A 82 -17.99 0.94 8.48
N HIS A 83 -17.08 1.46 7.67
CA HIS A 83 -17.39 1.84 6.29
C HIS A 83 -17.11 0.75 5.25
N TYR A 84 -16.12 -0.11 5.50
CA TYR A 84 -15.65 -1.09 4.52
C TYR A 84 -15.60 -2.53 5.04
N ASN A 85 -15.90 -2.76 6.31
CA ASN A 85 -15.83 -4.08 6.97
C ASN A 85 -14.48 -4.77 6.76
N THR A 86 -13.39 -4.02 6.79
CA THR A 86 -12.05 -4.56 6.57
C THR A 86 -11.66 -5.59 7.63
N THR A 87 -11.05 -6.69 7.17
CA THR A 87 -10.59 -7.78 8.04
C THR A 87 -9.10 -8.05 7.93
N PHE A 88 -8.41 -7.47 6.94
CA PHE A 88 -6.96 -7.56 6.84
C PHE A 88 -6.26 -6.73 7.94
N PRO A 89 -5.04 -7.11 8.35
CA PRO A 89 -4.36 -6.45 9.46
C PRO A 89 -3.94 -5.02 9.11
N GLN A 90 -4.27 -4.09 10.02
CA GLN A 90 -3.83 -2.70 9.96
C GLN A 90 -2.56 -2.51 10.78
N MET A 91 -1.57 -1.88 10.16
CA MET A 91 -0.34 -1.48 10.82
C MET A 91 -0.48 -0.06 11.40
N LYS A 92 0.47 0.31 12.24
CA LYS A 92 0.57 1.68 12.77
C LYS A 92 0.75 2.67 11.63
N LYS A 93 0.06 3.80 11.71
CA LYS A 93 0.25 4.93 10.79
C LYS A 93 1.72 5.31 10.73
N SER A 94 2.28 5.39 9.53
CA SER A 94 3.72 5.55 9.32
C SER A 94 4.02 6.40 8.08
N ASP A 95 5.23 6.95 8.04
CA ASP A 95 5.74 7.63 6.86
C ASP A 95 6.30 6.62 5.86
N VAL A 96 6.07 6.88 4.59
CA VAL A 96 6.53 6.04 3.47
C VAL A 96 7.57 6.75 2.58
N ASN A 97 7.76 8.05 2.79
CA ASN A 97 8.77 8.89 2.15
C ASN A 97 9.48 9.76 3.18
N GLY A 98 10.72 10.14 2.87
CA GLY A 98 11.47 11.12 3.63
C GLY A 98 12.30 10.52 4.77
N GLU A 99 12.75 11.41 5.66
CA GLU A 99 13.72 11.08 6.71
C GLU A 99 13.20 10.02 7.70
N ASN A 100 11.90 10.03 7.98
CA ASN A 100 11.25 9.16 8.96
C ASN A 100 10.51 7.97 8.33
N GLU A 101 10.75 7.69 7.05
CA GLU A 101 10.08 6.57 6.39
C GLU A 101 10.44 5.23 7.01
N LEU A 102 9.48 4.32 6.98
CA LEU A 102 9.73 2.93 7.39
C LEU A 102 10.87 2.32 6.55
N PRO A 103 11.84 1.64 7.16
CA PRO A 103 12.90 0.92 6.44
C PRO A 103 12.34 -0.04 5.37
N LEU A 104 11.20 -0.64 5.63
CA LEU A 104 10.48 -1.46 4.63
C LEU A 104 10.22 -0.67 3.35
N TYR A 105 9.76 0.59 3.43
CA TYR A 105 9.47 1.41 2.25
C TYR A 105 10.73 1.85 1.51
N THR A 106 11.83 2.09 2.21
CA THR A 106 13.13 2.31 1.57
C THR A 106 13.49 1.12 0.68
N TYR A 107 13.31 -0.09 1.21
CA TYR A 107 13.56 -1.32 0.45
C TYR A 107 12.58 -1.50 -0.71
N LEU A 108 11.26 -1.37 -0.47
CA LEU A 108 10.24 -1.54 -1.52
C LEU A 108 10.51 -0.63 -2.72
N LYS A 109 10.79 0.65 -2.45
CA LYS A 109 11.09 1.65 -3.48
C LYS A 109 12.39 1.34 -4.25
N SER A 110 13.38 0.73 -3.59
CA SER A 110 14.62 0.30 -4.23
C SER A 110 14.42 -0.88 -5.18
N GLN A 111 13.40 -1.69 -4.96
CA GLN A 111 13.10 -2.87 -5.78
C GLN A 111 12.20 -2.53 -6.98
N LYS A 112 11.21 -1.66 -6.77
CA LYS A 112 10.27 -1.22 -7.81
C LYS A 112 10.05 0.28 -7.72
N GLY A 113 10.56 1.00 -8.71
CA GLY A 113 10.38 2.44 -8.85
C GLY A 113 9.04 2.83 -9.46
N PHE A 114 8.86 4.14 -9.66
CA PHE A 114 7.70 4.69 -10.33
C PHE A 114 7.85 4.59 -11.85
N GLU A 115 6.86 4.06 -12.54
CA GLU A 115 6.86 3.87 -14.00
C GLU A 115 5.72 4.62 -14.71
N GLY A 116 5.05 5.53 -14.02
CA GLY A 116 3.94 6.32 -14.56
C GLY A 116 2.59 5.92 -13.96
N PHE A 117 1.60 6.79 -14.14
CA PHE A 117 0.20 6.51 -13.80
C PHE A 117 -0.52 5.84 -14.97
N GLU A 118 -1.39 4.89 -14.67
CA GLU A 118 -2.30 4.32 -15.65
C GLU A 118 -3.45 5.27 -15.96
N GLU A 119 -4.16 5.04 -17.07
CA GLU A 119 -5.30 5.86 -17.47
C GLU A 119 -6.41 5.80 -16.41
N HIS A 120 -6.73 6.95 -15.86
CA HIS A 120 -7.70 7.14 -14.77
C HIS A 120 -8.18 8.59 -14.76
N GLU A 121 -9.37 8.84 -14.23
CA GLU A 121 -9.93 10.20 -14.12
C GLU A 121 -9.04 11.16 -13.32
N PHE A 122 -8.28 10.65 -12.34
CA PHE A 122 -7.37 11.47 -11.51
C PHE A 122 -5.95 11.60 -12.07
N LYS A 123 -5.61 10.91 -13.15
CA LYS A 123 -4.24 10.91 -13.70
C LYS A 123 -3.74 12.32 -14.00
N SER A 124 -4.49 13.07 -14.79
CA SER A 124 -4.07 14.42 -15.21
C SER A 124 -3.93 15.37 -14.01
N LEU A 125 -4.80 15.25 -13.02
CA LEU A 125 -4.73 16.06 -11.80
C LEU A 125 -3.46 15.73 -11.01
N LEU A 126 -3.16 14.46 -10.82
CA LEU A 126 -1.96 14.01 -10.10
C LEU A 126 -0.69 14.47 -10.83
N GLU A 127 -0.59 14.22 -12.12
CA GLU A 127 0.57 14.61 -12.93
C GLU A 127 0.81 16.12 -12.89
N LYS A 128 -0.25 16.94 -13.00
CA LYS A 128 -0.16 18.39 -12.88
C LYS A 128 0.36 18.81 -11.51
N MET A 129 -0.22 18.28 -10.45
CA MET A 129 0.15 18.61 -9.07
C MET A 129 1.61 18.29 -8.79
N PHE A 130 2.11 17.13 -9.20
CA PHE A 130 3.50 16.74 -8.99
C PHE A 130 4.46 17.52 -9.87
N SER A 131 4.11 17.78 -11.13
CA SER A 131 4.95 18.59 -12.05
C SER A 131 5.14 20.02 -11.57
N GLU A 132 4.12 20.61 -10.95
CA GLU A 132 4.20 21.95 -10.36
C GLU A 132 5.08 21.98 -9.11
N ALA A 133 5.11 20.90 -8.33
CA ALA A 133 5.90 20.80 -7.10
C ALA A 133 7.39 20.47 -7.38
N ASP A 134 7.68 19.62 -8.35
CA ASP A 134 9.04 19.16 -8.69
C ASP A 134 9.11 18.73 -10.16
N PRO A 135 9.94 19.43 -11.00
CA PRO A 135 10.09 19.06 -12.41
C PRO A 135 10.60 17.62 -12.64
N ASP A 136 11.34 17.07 -11.68
CA ASP A 136 11.97 15.74 -11.77
C ASP A 136 11.15 14.65 -11.05
N TRP A 137 9.91 14.93 -10.66
CA TRP A 137 9.08 14.05 -9.86
C TRP A 137 8.96 12.62 -10.43
N ALA A 138 8.82 12.50 -11.75
CA ALA A 138 8.59 11.22 -12.40
C ALA A 138 9.83 10.29 -12.41
N SER A 139 11.03 10.85 -12.23
CA SER A 139 12.28 10.07 -12.21
C SER A 139 12.62 9.49 -10.84
N LYS A 140 11.91 9.91 -9.80
CA LYS A 140 12.15 9.50 -8.41
C LYS A 140 11.30 8.28 -8.05
N PRO A 141 11.83 7.34 -7.24
CA PRO A 141 11.09 6.14 -6.84
C PRO A 141 10.07 6.38 -5.73
N ASP A 142 9.98 7.59 -5.18
CA ASP A 142 9.10 7.94 -4.07
C ASP A 142 7.67 7.48 -4.30
N ILE A 143 6.96 7.18 -3.21
CA ILE A 143 5.52 6.96 -3.24
C ILE A 143 4.86 8.27 -3.63
N LYS A 144 4.03 8.24 -4.65
CA LYS A 144 3.42 9.46 -5.22
C LYS A 144 2.13 9.84 -4.53
N TRP A 145 1.31 8.86 -4.17
CA TRP A 145 0.02 9.12 -3.54
C TRP A 145 -0.45 7.94 -2.69
N ASN A 146 -1.58 8.13 -1.99
CA ASN A 146 -2.26 7.07 -1.25
C ASN A 146 -2.65 5.90 -2.17
N PHE A 147 -2.74 4.71 -1.61
CA PHE A 147 -3.12 3.46 -2.30
C PHE A 147 -2.13 2.98 -3.38
N THR A 148 -0.87 3.33 -3.23
CA THR A 148 0.23 2.67 -3.93
C THR A 148 0.44 1.28 -3.35
N LYS A 149 0.60 0.28 -4.19
CA LYS A 149 0.63 -1.13 -3.80
C LYS A 149 1.91 -1.80 -4.29
N PHE A 150 2.47 -2.66 -3.45
CA PHE A 150 3.57 -3.55 -3.82
C PHE A 150 3.11 -4.99 -3.65
N VAL A 151 3.40 -5.83 -4.64
CA VAL A 151 3.14 -7.27 -4.58
C VAL A 151 4.45 -8.00 -4.31
N VAL A 152 4.41 -8.88 -3.34
CA VAL A 152 5.56 -9.69 -2.90
C VAL A 152 5.21 -11.17 -3.11
N ASP A 153 6.14 -11.92 -3.70
CA ASP A 153 5.98 -13.35 -3.95
C ASP A 153 6.16 -14.20 -2.68
N ARG A 154 5.97 -15.51 -2.80
CA ARG A 154 6.09 -16.46 -1.66
C ARG A 154 7.50 -16.57 -1.10
N GLU A 155 8.49 -16.14 -1.86
CA GLU A 155 9.91 -16.14 -1.49
C GLU A 155 10.36 -14.81 -0.84
N GLY A 156 9.46 -13.81 -0.80
CA GLY A 156 9.73 -12.50 -0.19
C GLY A 156 10.35 -11.48 -1.14
N ASN A 157 10.29 -11.73 -2.45
CA ASN A 157 10.76 -10.78 -3.44
C ASN A 157 9.65 -9.83 -3.87
N VAL A 158 9.98 -8.55 -4.04
CA VAL A 158 9.06 -7.55 -4.55
C VAL A 158 8.97 -7.68 -6.07
N VAL A 159 7.83 -8.15 -6.57
CA VAL A 159 7.65 -8.49 -7.99
C VAL A 159 6.92 -7.43 -8.79
N ALA A 160 6.08 -6.62 -8.15
CA ALA A 160 5.33 -5.57 -8.82
C ALA A 160 5.06 -4.36 -7.91
N ARG A 161 4.87 -3.21 -8.55
CA ARG A 161 4.33 -1.98 -7.96
C ARG A 161 3.17 -1.51 -8.81
N PHE A 162 2.07 -1.14 -8.17
CA PHE A 162 0.88 -0.58 -8.80
C PHE A 162 0.56 0.77 -8.17
N GLU A 163 0.41 1.78 -9.01
CA GLU A 163 -0.04 3.09 -8.57
C GLU A 163 -1.55 3.07 -8.25
N PRO A 164 -2.09 4.06 -7.53
CA PRO A 164 -3.52 4.08 -7.20
C PRO A 164 -4.44 4.10 -8.44
N THR A 165 -3.94 4.53 -9.57
CA THR A 165 -4.65 4.56 -10.85
C THR A 165 -4.77 3.20 -11.53
N ALA A 166 -4.04 2.18 -11.08
CA ALA A 166 -4.09 0.85 -11.67
C ALA A 166 -5.44 0.16 -11.44
N ASP A 167 -5.89 -0.56 -12.45
CA ASP A 167 -7.10 -1.39 -12.36
C ASP A 167 -6.88 -2.55 -11.38
N ILE A 168 -7.83 -2.73 -10.45
CA ILE A 168 -7.78 -3.81 -9.48
C ILE A 168 -7.71 -5.20 -10.12
N CYS A 169 -8.29 -5.37 -11.32
CA CYS A 169 -8.24 -6.64 -12.04
C CYS A 169 -6.80 -7.04 -12.40
N LYS A 170 -5.96 -6.09 -12.75
CA LYS A 170 -4.53 -6.35 -13.02
C LYS A 170 -3.77 -6.78 -11.78
N ILE A 171 -4.11 -6.19 -10.64
CA ILE A 171 -3.53 -6.54 -9.35
C ILE A 171 -3.95 -7.96 -8.96
N GLU A 172 -5.23 -8.27 -9.12
CA GLU A 172 -5.77 -9.61 -8.88
C GLU A 172 -5.10 -10.67 -9.76
N GLU A 173 -4.93 -10.40 -11.06
CA GLU A 173 -4.23 -11.30 -11.98
C GLU A 173 -2.78 -11.56 -11.54
N CYS A 174 -2.08 -10.51 -11.14
CA CYS A 174 -0.71 -10.63 -10.61
C CYS A 174 -0.67 -11.52 -9.37
N ILE A 175 -1.57 -11.30 -8.42
CA ILE A 175 -1.68 -12.09 -7.19
C ILE A 175 -1.99 -13.55 -7.50
N LYS A 176 -2.98 -13.81 -8.36
CA LYS A 176 -3.38 -15.18 -8.76
C LYS A 176 -2.25 -15.96 -9.40
N ALA A 177 -1.40 -15.30 -10.18
CA ALA A 177 -0.26 -15.94 -10.83
C ALA A 177 0.81 -16.40 -9.82
N LEU A 178 0.82 -15.84 -8.60
CA LEU A 178 1.78 -16.15 -7.54
C LEU A 178 1.22 -17.13 -6.48
N LEU A 179 -0.09 -17.28 -6.41
CA LEU A 179 -0.75 -18.17 -5.46
C LEU A 179 -0.67 -19.63 -5.90
#